data_228966b6a5399b22ad4bd81ceb16aefe
#
_entry.id   228966b6a5399b22ad4bd81ceb16aefe
#
_cell.length_a   1.000
_cell.length_b   1.000
_cell.length_c   1.000
_cell.angle_alpha   90.00
_cell.angle_beta   90.00
_cell.angle_gamma   90.00
#
_symmetry.space_group_name_H-M   'P 1'
#
loop_
_entity.id
_entity.type
_entity.pdbx_description
1 polymer ?
#
loop_
_entity_poly.entity_id
_entity_poly.type
_entity_poly.pdbx_seq_one_letter_code
_entity_poly.pdbx_strand_id
1 'polypeptide(L)'
;MPHRFTHTLSRRQMIGAVAGSLAVPAWAQTGTAWSAVEARARGQTVYFNAWAGSERINAYLQWAAGQIQRSFGVTLEHVKISDTAEVVKRVRAEKAAGKTDGSVDLVWINGENFLAMKRESLLFGPFAESLPSFKNVDVLGKPTTRIDFSEPVEGLEAPWGMAQLTFFADRKRVPTAPRSMAAMLDFARANPGRLTYPRPPNFHGSTFVKQALVELNPDRSALYKTVTAAALAAATVPLWSYLDALHPHLWRAGKQFPQSADAIRQMMSDGELLIALTFNPNEAANEIAAKRLSDSVYSYQLSGGTLGNTHFVAIPVNAKAKEGAQVVANFLLSPAAQARKADLAQWGDPSVLALDKLPASERALFSSTSLPGQVEQPMPAIPEPHGSWVDPLEKEWLKRYG
;
A
#
# COMPACT_ATOMS: atom_id res chain seq x y z
N MET A 1 -4.22 70.93 -52.92
CA MET A 1 -2.84 70.99 -53.40
C MET A 1 -1.92 70.69 -52.25
N PRO A 2 -0.83 70.00 -52.54
CA PRO A 2 -0.18 69.09 -51.57
C PRO A 2 1.14 69.68 -51.03
N HIS A 3 1.63 69.16 -49.93
CA HIS A 3 3.10 69.11 -49.72
C HIS A 3 3.49 67.84 -49.01
N ARG A 4 4.22 67.03 -49.75
CA ARG A 4 5.01 65.87 -49.24
C ARG A 4 6.22 66.41 -48.48
N PHE A 5 6.57 65.84 -47.36
CA PHE A 5 7.93 65.83 -46.84
C PHE A 5 8.33 64.40 -46.50
N THR A 6 9.30 63.96 -47.28
CA THR A 6 10.09 62.74 -47.06
C THR A 6 11.18 63.04 -46.05
N HIS A 7 11.29 62.29 -44.99
CA HIS A 7 12.49 62.21 -44.16
C HIS A 7 13.02 60.80 -44.13
N THR A 8 14.11 60.60 -44.82
CA THR A 8 15.01 59.44 -44.70
C THR A 8 15.74 59.51 -43.36
N LEU A 9 15.63 58.45 -42.54
CA LEU A 9 16.46 58.21 -41.38
C LEU A 9 17.40 57.04 -41.60
N SER A 10 18.68 57.30 -41.33
CA SER A 10 19.86 56.50 -41.58
C SER A 10 19.90 55.25 -40.68
N ARG A 11 20.42 54.14 -41.26
CA ARG A 11 20.85 52.93 -40.53
C ARG A 11 22.01 53.30 -39.60
N ARG A 12 21.78 53.16 -38.28
CA ARG A 12 22.85 53.00 -37.30
C ARG A 12 22.68 51.62 -36.65
N GLN A 13 23.72 50.84 -36.82
CA GLN A 13 23.89 49.51 -36.26
C GLN A 13 23.80 49.56 -34.73
N MET A 14 22.87 48.77 -34.15
CA MET A 14 22.95 48.36 -32.75
C MET A 14 23.36 46.90 -32.71
N ILE A 15 24.59 46.65 -32.30
CA ILE A 15 25.09 45.34 -31.92
C ILE A 15 24.49 45.04 -30.53
N GLY A 16 23.40 44.29 -30.49
CA GLY A 16 22.85 43.73 -29.25
C GLY A 16 23.53 42.41 -28.94
N ALA A 17 24.34 42.37 -27.88
CA ALA A 17 24.86 41.11 -27.34
C ALA A 17 23.71 40.27 -26.84
N VAL A 18 23.37 39.19 -27.54
CA VAL A 18 22.47 38.14 -27.06
C VAL A 18 23.28 37.30 -26.07
N ALA A 19 23.13 37.59 -24.78
CA ALA A 19 23.54 36.67 -23.73
C ALA A 19 22.63 35.43 -23.80
N GLY A 20 23.10 34.41 -24.49
CA GLY A 20 22.42 33.10 -24.52
C GLY A 20 22.49 32.47 -23.12
N SER A 21 21.40 32.58 -22.38
CA SER A 21 21.19 31.77 -21.19
C SER A 21 21.08 30.33 -21.67
N LEU A 22 22.17 29.56 -21.49
CA LEU A 22 22.13 28.11 -21.67
C LEU A 22 21.18 27.55 -20.59
N ALA A 23 19.93 27.32 -20.95
CA ALA A 23 19.00 26.58 -20.11
C ALA A 23 19.57 25.16 -19.88
N VAL A 24 20.06 24.88 -18.68
CA VAL A 24 20.50 23.57 -18.28
C VAL A 24 19.27 22.64 -18.36
N PRO A 25 19.35 21.51 -19.05
CA PRO A 25 18.21 20.58 -19.16
C PRO A 25 17.72 20.17 -17.77
N ALA A 26 16.41 20.07 -17.56
CA ALA A 26 15.79 19.78 -16.26
C ALA A 26 16.31 18.47 -15.61
N TRP A 27 16.73 17.50 -16.42
CA TRP A 27 17.32 16.24 -15.93
C TRP A 27 18.72 16.43 -15.30
N ALA A 28 19.50 17.42 -15.73
CA ALA A 28 20.80 17.73 -15.13
C ALA A 28 20.65 18.43 -13.76
N GLN A 29 19.56 19.16 -13.55
CA GLN A 29 19.26 19.78 -12.25
C GLN A 29 18.79 18.76 -11.20
N THR A 30 18.07 17.71 -11.61
CA THR A 30 17.64 16.64 -10.69
C THR A 30 18.83 15.82 -10.17
N GLY A 31 19.83 15.54 -10.99
CA GLY A 31 21.03 14.80 -10.59
C GLY A 31 21.85 15.50 -9.51
N THR A 32 22.07 16.81 -9.67
CA THR A 32 22.79 17.62 -8.67
C THR A 32 22.02 17.81 -7.38
N ALA A 33 20.67 17.94 -7.46
CA ALA A 33 19.82 18.05 -6.28
C ALA A 33 19.81 16.75 -5.47
N TRP A 34 19.78 15.58 -6.13
CA TRP A 34 19.76 14.29 -5.44
C TRP A 34 21.09 13.98 -4.75
N SER A 35 22.23 14.22 -5.38
CA SER A 35 23.54 14.03 -4.75
C SER A 35 23.71 14.86 -3.47
N ALA A 36 23.10 16.04 -3.41
CA ALA A 36 23.08 16.85 -2.20
C ALA A 36 22.22 16.23 -1.09
N VAL A 37 21.11 15.56 -1.44
CA VAL A 37 20.29 14.78 -0.48
C VAL A 37 21.12 13.63 0.08
N GLU A 38 21.77 12.82 -0.77
CA GLU A 38 22.62 11.72 -0.34
C GLU A 38 23.78 12.16 0.56
N ALA A 39 24.42 13.29 0.22
CA ALA A 39 25.51 13.83 1.04
C ALA A 39 25.04 14.22 2.44
N ARG A 40 23.86 14.84 2.58
CA ARG A 40 23.29 15.20 3.89
C ARG A 40 22.73 14.00 4.65
N ALA A 41 22.26 12.97 3.95
CA ALA A 41 21.76 11.74 4.54
C ALA A 41 22.85 10.91 5.24
N ARG A 42 24.08 10.99 4.76
CA ARG A 42 25.20 10.20 5.26
C ARG A 42 25.43 10.41 6.76
N GLY A 43 25.45 9.30 7.51
CA GLY A 43 25.59 9.30 8.97
C GLY A 43 24.27 9.51 9.71
N GLN A 44 23.15 9.75 9.03
CA GLN A 44 21.83 9.82 9.67
C GLN A 44 21.33 8.43 10.07
N THR A 45 20.56 8.37 11.17
CA THR A 45 19.76 7.21 11.56
C THR A 45 18.30 7.50 11.24
N VAL A 46 17.66 6.61 10.49
CA VAL A 46 16.26 6.67 10.09
C VAL A 46 15.45 5.68 10.91
N TYR A 47 14.57 6.17 11.75
CA TYR A 47 13.61 5.35 12.51
C TYR A 47 12.38 5.07 11.64
N PHE A 48 12.37 3.88 11.02
CA PHE A 48 11.28 3.42 10.17
C PHE A 48 10.24 2.64 10.97
N ASN A 49 9.10 3.26 11.23
CA ASN A 49 7.96 2.64 11.89
C ASN A 49 7.18 1.81 10.86
N ALA A 50 7.30 0.50 10.94
CA ALA A 50 6.69 -0.43 10.00
C ALA A 50 6.09 -1.63 10.72
N TRP A 51 4.97 -2.14 10.17
CA TRP A 51 4.31 -3.35 10.66
C TRP A 51 5.26 -4.54 10.71
N ALA A 52 5.21 -5.30 11.79
CA ALA A 52 6.19 -6.35 12.08
C ALA A 52 5.58 -7.74 12.31
N GLY A 53 4.32 -7.95 11.93
CA GLY A 53 3.61 -9.22 12.11
C GLY A 53 4.09 -10.37 11.21
N SER A 54 5.06 -10.14 10.32
CA SER A 54 5.62 -11.18 9.44
C SER A 54 7.13 -11.26 9.56
N GLU A 55 7.64 -12.46 9.83
CA GLU A 55 9.09 -12.72 9.87
C GLU A 55 9.78 -12.43 8.53
N ARG A 56 9.11 -12.68 7.42
CA ARG A 56 9.62 -12.42 6.06
C ARG A 56 9.80 -10.93 5.82
N ILE A 57 8.83 -10.11 6.22
CA ILE A 57 8.90 -8.66 6.15
C ILE A 57 10.05 -8.14 7.02
N ASN A 58 10.17 -8.64 8.25
CA ASN A 58 11.22 -8.26 9.16
C ASN A 58 12.61 -8.62 8.58
N ALA A 59 12.76 -9.80 7.99
CA ALA A 59 14.01 -10.23 7.34
C ALA A 59 14.34 -9.38 6.11
N TYR A 60 13.32 -8.99 5.29
CA TYR A 60 13.51 -8.08 4.17
C TYR A 60 14.00 -6.70 4.65
N LEU A 61 13.39 -6.14 5.68
CA LEU A 61 13.79 -4.83 6.22
C LEU A 61 15.21 -4.87 6.83
N GLN A 62 15.57 -5.97 7.50
CA GLN A 62 16.94 -6.17 8.00
C GLN A 62 17.95 -6.24 6.84
N TRP A 63 17.64 -6.96 5.77
CA TRP A 63 18.47 -7.00 4.57
C TRP A 63 18.60 -5.59 3.95
N ALA A 64 17.49 -4.86 3.79
CA ALA A 64 17.50 -3.51 3.26
C ALA A 64 18.36 -2.56 4.09
N ALA A 65 18.27 -2.64 5.42
CA ALA A 65 19.10 -1.87 6.34
C ALA A 65 20.62 -2.11 6.08
N GLY A 66 21.02 -3.36 5.92
CA GLY A 66 22.40 -3.71 5.59
C GLY A 66 22.87 -3.16 4.23
N GLN A 67 21.98 -3.15 3.20
CA GLN A 67 22.30 -2.59 1.89
C GLN A 67 22.42 -1.06 1.94
N ILE A 68 21.47 -0.40 2.59
CA ILE A 68 21.42 1.05 2.75
C ILE A 68 22.67 1.56 3.49
N GLN A 69 23.03 0.90 4.57
CA GLN A 69 24.25 1.25 5.33
C GLN A 69 25.49 1.16 4.44
N ARG A 70 25.66 0.07 3.69
CA ARG A 70 26.85 -0.13 2.81
C ARG A 70 26.90 0.88 1.66
N SER A 71 25.75 1.18 1.05
CA SER A 71 25.71 1.99 -0.16
C SER A 71 25.68 3.50 0.13
N PHE A 72 25.00 3.91 1.19
CA PHE A 72 24.71 5.32 1.46
C PHE A 72 25.23 5.82 2.81
N GLY A 73 25.69 4.93 3.69
CA GLY A 73 26.12 5.31 5.04
C GLY A 73 24.97 5.80 5.92
N VAL A 74 23.73 5.37 5.63
CA VAL A 74 22.53 5.66 6.42
C VAL A 74 22.18 4.44 7.25
N THR A 75 21.94 4.61 8.54
CA THR A 75 21.46 3.55 9.43
C THR A 75 19.95 3.49 9.37
N LEU A 76 19.38 2.32 9.05
CA LEU A 76 17.94 2.10 9.09
C LEU A 76 17.56 1.27 10.31
N GLU A 77 16.77 1.86 11.20
CA GLU A 77 16.25 1.21 12.40
C GLU A 77 14.76 0.87 12.21
N HIS A 78 14.44 -0.44 12.16
CA HIS A 78 13.05 -0.90 12.08
C HIS A 78 12.38 -0.79 13.45
N VAL A 79 11.55 0.23 13.64
CA VAL A 79 10.67 0.38 14.80
C VAL A 79 9.42 -0.44 14.55
N LYS A 80 9.33 -1.57 15.24
CA LYS A 80 8.22 -2.54 15.08
C LYS A 80 6.92 -1.99 15.66
N ILE A 81 5.88 -1.93 14.84
CA ILE A 81 4.53 -1.52 15.25
C ILE A 81 3.51 -2.60 14.87
N SER A 82 2.40 -2.63 15.60
CA SER A 82 1.24 -3.48 15.29
C SER A 82 0.18 -2.73 14.48
N ASP A 83 0.11 -1.39 14.64
CA ASP A 83 -0.88 -0.53 14.00
C ASP A 83 -0.29 0.85 13.70
N THR A 84 -0.47 1.32 12.46
CA THR A 84 0.00 2.64 12.01
C THR A 84 -0.73 3.79 12.71
N ALA A 85 -1.97 3.60 13.18
CA ALA A 85 -2.70 4.61 13.91
C ALA A 85 -1.97 5.09 15.20
N GLU A 86 -1.13 4.22 15.81
CA GLU A 86 -0.29 4.59 16.95
C GLU A 86 0.77 5.64 16.56
N VAL A 87 1.33 5.50 15.34
CA VAL A 87 2.31 6.45 14.80
C VAL A 87 1.65 7.78 14.49
N VAL A 88 0.46 7.77 13.89
CA VAL A 88 -0.33 8.99 13.62
C VAL A 88 -0.58 9.77 14.91
N LYS A 89 -1.01 9.09 15.98
CA LYS A 89 -1.22 9.70 17.30
C LYS A 89 0.05 10.33 17.87
N ARG A 90 1.19 9.63 17.73
CA ARG A 90 2.49 10.10 18.20
C ARG A 90 2.95 11.35 17.46
N VAL A 91 2.93 11.34 16.13
CA VAL A 91 3.32 12.49 15.30
C VAL A 91 2.42 13.70 15.58
N ARG A 92 1.11 13.49 15.74
CA ARG A 92 0.15 14.53 16.13
C ARG A 92 0.50 15.16 17.47
N ALA A 93 0.79 14.34 18.48
CA ALA A 93 1.15 14.82 19.82
C ALA A 93 2.49 15.58 19.80
N GLU A 94 3.50 15.07 19.10
CA GLU A 94 4.79 15.74 18.94
C GLU A 94 4.66 17.09 18.24
N LYS A 95 3.89 17.18 17.16
CA LYS A 95 3.62 18.44 16.47
C LYS A 95 2.88 19.44 17.37
N ALA A 96 1.86 18.98 18.08
CA ALA A 96 1.12 19.83 19.03
C ALA A 96 2.01 20.38 20.15
N ALA A 97 3.02 19.61 20.57
CA ALA A 97 4.05 20.04 21.54
C ALA A 97 5.16 20.92 20.92
N GLY A 98 5.07 21.28 19.62
CA GLY A 98 6.08 22.08 18.93
C GLY A 98 7.41 21.36 18.67
N LYS A 99 7.45 20.03 18.77
CA LYS A 99 8.65 19.25 18.58
C LYS A 99 9.06 19.21 17.11
N THR A 100 10.27 19.72 16.80
CA THR A 100 10.83 19.81 15.45
C THR A 100 11.74 18.64 15.08
N ASP A 101 12.19 17.85 16.06
CA ASP A 101 13.02 16.66 15.95
C ASP A 101 12.20 15.43 16.40
N GLY A 102 11.22 15.04 15.58
CA GLY A 102 10.30 13.93 15.85
C GLY A 102 11.01 12.60 16.07
N SER A 103 10.30 11.67 16.67
CA SER A 103 10.78 10.30 16.93
C SER A 103 10.52 9.32 15.77
N VAL A 104 9.87 9.79 14.70
CA VAL A 104 9.52 9.02 13.51
C VAL A 104 10.11 9.71 12.29
N ASP A 105 10.97 8.99 11.55
CA ASP A 105 11.55 9.53 10.32
C ASP A 105 10.89 8.99 9.07
N LEU A 106 10.43 7.75 9.11
CA LEU A 106 9.71 7.10 8.03
C LEU A 106 8.59 6.23 8.61
N VAL A 107 7.47 6.16 7.94
CA VAL A 107 6.33 5.33 8.35
C VAL A 107 5.77 4.56 7.15
N TRP A 108 5.52 3.26 7.32
CA TRP A 108 4.68 2.50 6.41
C TRP A 108 3.23 2.86 6.66
N ILE A 109 2.56 3.41 5.65
CA ILE A 109 1.25 4.03 5.79
C ILE A 109 0.37 3.70 4.58
N ASN A 110 -0.92 3.74 4.78
CA ASN A 110 -1.95 3.80 3.73
C ASN A 110 -3.31 4.18 4.32
N GLY A 111 -4.27 4.41 3.43
CA GLY A 111 -5.69 4.53 3.73
C GLY A 111 -6.06 5.68 4.67
N GLU A 112 -6.83 5.36 5.70
CA GLU A 112 -7.33 6.34 6.67
C GLU A 112 -6.21 7.03 7.45
N ASN A 113 -5.08 6.34 7.65
CA ASN A 113 -3.91 6.90 8.33
C ASN A 113 -3.23 7.97 7.46
N PHE A 114 -3.06 7.70 6.16
CA PHE A 114 -2.58 8.71 5.21
C PHE A 114 -3.53 9.90 5.13
N LEU A 115 -4.83 9.65 4.96
CA LEU A 115 -5.86 10.69 4.91
C LEU A 115 -5.83 11.58 6.16
N ALA A 116 -5.69 10.99 7.37
CA ALA A 116 -5.59 11.74 8.62
C ALA A 116 -4.34 12.62 8.65
N MET A 117 -3.17 12.05 8.33
CA MET A 117 -1.91 12.81 8.32
C MET A 117 -1.91 13.92 7.25
N LYS A 118 -2.46 13.67 6.07
CA LYS A 118 -2.59 14.67 4.99
C LYS A 118 -3.46 15.84 5.42
N ARG A 119 -4.66 15.58 5.94
CA ARG A 119 -5.62 16.62 6.39
C ARG A 119 -5.06 17.49 7.50
N GLU A 120 -4.28 16.92 8.39
CA GLU A 120 -3.68 17.64 9.53
C GLU A 120 -2.32 18.26 9.21
N SER A 121 -1.86 18.18 7.94
CA SER A 121 -0.55 18.66 7.49
C SER A 121 0.60 18.10 8.34
N LEU A 122 0.54 16.79 8.59
CA LEU A 122 1.55 16.04 9.37
C LEU A 122 2.63 15.41 8.49
N LEU A 123 2.56 15.57 7.16
CA LEU A 123 3.48 14.97 6.19
C LEU A 123 4.46 16.00 5.64
N PHE A 124 5.69 15.55 5.41
CA PHE A 124 6.72 16.25 4.64
C PHE A 124 6.55 15.94 3.15
N GLY A 125 6.65 16.92 2.30
CA GLY A 125 6.59 16.73 0.85
C GLY A 125 6.07 17.97 0.10
N PRO A 126 5.81 17.80 -1.21
CA PRO A 126 5.94 16.58 -2.01
C PRO A 126 7.41 16.14 -2.16
N PHE A 127 7.66 14.81 -2.11
CA PHE A 127 9.02 14.28 -2.28
C PHE A 127 9.10 13.06 -3.21
N ALA A 128 8.00 12.30 -3.36
CA ALA A 128 8.02 10.98 -3.99
C ALA A 128 8.52 11.03 -5.45
N GLU A 129 8.01 11.95 -6.27
CA GLU A 129 8.42 12.08 -7.67
C GLU A 129 9.84 12.61 -7.85
N SER A 130 10.45 13.18 -6.81
CA SER A 130 11.85 13.65 -6.83
C SER A 130 12.85 12.49 -6.62
N LEU A 131 12.40 11.34 -6.18
CA LEU A 131 13.24 10.15 -5.98
C LEU A 131 13.71 9.59 -7.34
N PRO A 132 15.02 9.38 -7.56
CA PRO A 132 15.54 8.87 -8.84
C PRO A 132 14.90 7.56 -9.31
N SER A 133 14.54 6.67 -8.38
CA SER A 133 13.90 5.39 -8.69
C SER A 133 12.42 5.52 -9.05
N PHE A 134 11.76 6.65 -8.77
CA PHE A 134 10.34 6.87 -9.06
C PHE A 134 10.03 6.81 -10.55
N LYS A 135 10.99 7.18 -11.42
CA LYS A 135 10.85 7.05 -12.88
C LYS A 135 10.50 5.64 -13.37
N ASN A 136 10.79 4.61 -12.57
CA ASN A 136 10.52 3.22 -12.86
C ASN A 136 9.13 2.77 -12.39
N VAL A 137 8.41 3.59 -11.60
CA VAL A 137 7.07 3.25 -11.09
C VAL A 137 6.07 3.20 -12.25
N ASP A 138 5.24 2.17 -12.24
CA ASP A 138 4.20 1.97 -13.26
C ASP A 138 2.93 2.78 -12.94
N VAL A 139 3.04 4.09 -13.05
CA VAL A 139 1.92 5.00 -12.72
C VAL A 139 0.72 4.87 -13.67
N LEU A 140 0.91 4.32 -14.88
CA LEU A 140 -0.16 4.12 -15.86
C LEU A 140 -0.83 2.75 -15.71
N GLY A 141 -0.04 1.69 -15.57
CA GLY A 141 -0.57 0.33 -15.40
C GLY A 141 -1.02 0.03 -13.97
N LYS A 142 -0.57 0.83 -12.99
CA LYS A 142 -0.87 0.67 -11.56
C LYS A 142 -1.31 2.02 -10.96
N PRO A 143 -2.51 2.52 -11.29
CA PRO A 143 -2.97 3.86 -10.86
C PRO A 143 -2.97 4.04 -9.33
N THR A 144 -3.14 2.96 -8.56
CA THR A 144 -3.07 2.98 -7.09
C THR A 144 -1.73 3.43 -6.54
N THR A 145 -0.67 3.50 -7.36
CA THR A 145 0.62 4.10 -6.97
C THR A 145 0.56 5.62 -6.80
N ARG A 146 -0.53 6.26 -7.22
CA ARG A 146 -0.81 7.70 -7.07
C ARG A 146 -2.11 8.01 -6.35
N ILE A 147 -2.83 6.97 -5.94
CA ILE A 147 -4.13 7.09 -5.28
C ILE A 147 -4.13 6.11 -4.10
N ASP A 148 -4.22 6.62 -2.89
CA ASP A 148 -4.35 5.81 -1.67
C ASP A 148 -5.77 5.89 -1.13
N PHE A 149 -6.48 4.75 -1.06
CA PHE A 149 -7.88 4.64 -0.67
C PHE A 149 -8.74 5.77 -1.26
N SER A 150 -8.67 5.91 -2.59
CA SER A 150 -9.38 6.94 -3.37
C SER A 150 -8.98 8.40 -3.07
N GLU A 151 -7.91 8.62 -2.29
CA GLU A 151 -7.32 9.94 -2.03
C GLU A 151 -6.06 10.13 -2.87
N PRO A 152 -5.89 11.23 -3.64
CA PRO A 152 -4.66 11.52 -4.36
C PRO A 152 -3.47 11.66 -3.42
N VAL A 153 -2.35 11.00 -3.72
CA VAL A 153 -1.15 11.02 -2.85
C VAL A 153 -0.36 12.33 -2.94
N GLU A 154 -0.44 13.06 -4.05
CA GLU A 154 0.18 14.38 -4.26
C GLU A 154 1.69 14.41 -3.92
N GLY A 155 2.38 13.28 -4.09
CA GLY A 155 3.80 13.15 -3.79
C GLY A 155 4.17 13.15 -2.31
N LEU A 156 3.19 13.08 -1.40
CA LEU A 156 3.41 13.08 0.06
C LEU A 156 3.80 11.72 0.61
N GLU A 157 3.68 10.68 -0.20
CA GLU A 157 4.10 9.31 0.09
C GLU A 157 4.66 8.63 -1.16
N ALA A 158 5.60 7.72 -0.99
CA ALA A 158 6.23 6.97 -2.06
C ALA A 158 5.74 5.52 -2.08
N PRO A 159 5.27 4.98 -3.23
CA PRO A 159 4.83 3.59 -3.34
C PRO A 159 6.03 2.65 -3.23
N TRP A 160 5.88 1.50 -2.57
CA TRP A 160 6.97 0.52 -2.47
C TRP A 160 6.56 -0.94 -2.55
N GLY A 161 5.27 -1.23 -2.70
CA GLY A 161 4.73 -2.56 -2.89
C GLY A 161 3.25 -2.55 -3.16
N MET A 162 2.70 -3.71 -3.49
CA MET A 162 1.29 -3.88 -3.80
C MET A 162 0.71 -5.05 -3.04
N ALA A 163 -0.56 -4.95 -2.71
CA ALA A 163 -1.29 -5.99 -2.02
C ALA A 163 -2.69 -6.15 -2.60
N GLN A 164 -3.26 -7.35 -2.44
CA GLN A 164 -4.62 -7.64 -2.87
C GLN A 164 -5.24 -8.69 -1.96
N LEU A 165 -6.47 -8.44 -1.51
CA LEU A 165 -7.22 -9.40 -0.72
C LEU A 165 -7.30 -10.73 -1.46
N THR A 166 -6.81 -11.76 -0.82
CA THR A 166 -6.71 -13.11 -1.37
C THR A 166 -7.19 -14.08 -0.32
N PHE A 167 -7.92 -15.08 -0.75
CA PHE A 167 -8.36 -16.19 0.08
C PHE A 167 -7.55 -17.43 -0.29
N PHE A 168 -7.40 -18.35 0.66
CA PHE A 168 -6.80 -19.66 0.39
C PHE A 168 -7.51 -20.77 1.15
N ALA A 169 -7.51 -21.95 0.58
CA ALA A 169 -8.19 -23.13 1.08
C ALA A 169 -7.43 -24.41 0.70
N ASP A 170 -7.65 -25.49 1.43
CA ASP A 170 -7.13 -26.81 1.05
C ASP A 170 -8.07 -27.50 0.05
N ARG A 171 -7.58 -27.79 -1.16
CA ARG A 171 -8.34 -28.43 -2.26
C ARG A 171 -8.95 -29.78 -1.86
N LYS A 172 -8.31 -30.50 -0.97
CA LYS A 172 -8.86 -31.77 -0.44
C LYS A 172 -10.13 -31.59 0.37
N ARG A 173 -10.32 -30.43 0.98
CA ARG A 173 -11.44 -30.09 1.86
C ARG A 173 -12.43 -29.12 1.20
N VAL A 174 -11.94 -28.22 0.35
CA VAL A 174 -12.69 -27.21 -0.40
C VAL A 174 -12.31 -27.33 -1.87
N PRO A 175 -12.83 -28.33 -2.60
CA PRO A 175 -12.48 -28.53 -4.01
C PRO A 175 -12.93 -27.39 -4.92
N THR A 176 -13.99 -26.67 -4.53
CA THR A 176 -14.53 -25.51 -5.25
C THR A 176 -14.58 -24.30 -4.32
N ALA A 177 -13.82 -23.26 -4.67
CA ALA A 177 -13.76 -22.02 -3.91
C ALA A 177 -15.05 -21.19 -4.02
N PRO A 178 -15.55 -20.60 -2.92
CA PRO A 178 -16.60 -19.57 -3.00
C PRO A 178 -16.03 -18.27 -3.57
N ARG A 179 -16.41 -17.90 -4.80
CA ARG A 179 -15.82 -16.77 -5.52
C ARG A 179 -16.70 -15.51 -5.56
N SER A 180 -17.59 -15.35 -4.57
CA SER A 180 -18.38 -14.12 -4.34
C SER A 180 -18.84 -14.06 -2.89
N MET A 181 -19.29 -12.90 -2.41
CA MET A 181 -19.85 -12.77 -1.06
C MET A 181 -21.11 -13.63 -0.89
N ALA A 182 -21.96 -13.74 -1.92
CA ALA A 182 -23.10 -14.65 -1.89
C ALA A 182 -22.66 -16.12 -1.76
N ALA A 183 -21.71 -16.56 -2.58
CA ALA A 183 -21.16 -17.92 -2.49
C ALA A 183 -20.44 -18.17 -1.15
N MET A 184 -19.85 -17.15 -0.54
CA MET A 184 -19.23 -17.23 0.78
C MET A 184 -20.28 -17.47 1.88
N LEU A 185 -21.46 -16.85 1.78
CA LEU A 185 -22.59 -17.09 2.68
C LEU A 185 -23.14 -18.53 2.52
N ASP A 186 -23.31 -19.00 1.28
CA ASP A 186 -23.77 -20.36 1.02
C ASP A 186 -22.74 -21.40 1.51
N PHE A 187 -21.45 -21.12 1.34
CA PHE A 187 -20.38 -21.95 1.89
C PHE A 187 -20.44 -22.01 3.42
N ALA A 188 -20.63 -20.85 4.10
CA ALA A 188 -20.74 -20.79 5.56
C ALA A 188 -21.95 -21.56 6.08
N ARG A 189 -23.10 -21.50 5.39
CA ARG A 189 -24.31 -22.30 5.70
C ARG A 189 -24.07 -23.80 5.58
N ALA A 190 -23.36 -24.21 4.53
CA ALA A 190 -23.03 -25.61 4.30
C ALA A 190 -21.94 -26.14 5.24
N ASN A 191 -21.10 -25.23 5.79
CA ASN A 191 -19.98 -25.59 6.65
C ASN A 191 -19.98 -24.71 7.92
N PRO A 192 -20.99 -24.82 8.80
CA PRO A 192 -21.13 -23.93 9.96
C PRO A 192 -19.92 -24.03 10.89
N GLY A 193 -19.45 -22.88 11.33
CA GLY A 193 -18.29 -22.77 12.21
C GLY A 193 -16.93 -22.90 11.52
N ARG A 194 -16.87 -23.05 10.17
CA ARG A 194 -15.64 -23.35 9.45
C ARG A 194 -15.08 -22.16 8.66
N LEU A 195 -15.68 -20.99 8.78
CA LEU A 195 -15.29 -19.72 8.19
C LEU A 195 -15.32 -18.63 9.25
N THR A 196 -14.42 -17.67 9.14
CA THR A 196 -14.45 -16.42 9.91
C THR A 196 -13.54 -15.38 9.25
N TYR A 197 -13.48 -14.18 9.83
CA TYR A 197 -12.55 -13.11 9.49
C TYR A 197 -12.07 -12.42 10.76
N PRO A 198 -10.95 -11.65 10.74
CA PRO A 198 -10.46 -10.97 11.93
C PRO A 198 -11.42 -9.91 12.44
N ARG A 199 -11.42 -9.67 13.75
CA ARG A 199 -12.24 -8.63 14.37
C ARG A 199 -11.79 -7.24 13.90
N PRO A 200 -12.67 -6.39 13.31
CA PRO A 200 -12.38 -4.96 13.17
C PRO A 200 -12.05 -4.31 14.54
N PRO A 201 -11.15 -3.32 14.62
CA PRO A 201 -10.52 -2.58 13.53
C PRO A 201 -9.26 -3.24 12.93
N ASN A 202 -9.01 -4.54 13.14
CA ASN A 202 -7.91 -5.20 12.45
C ASN A 202 -8.03 -4.99 10.94
N PHE A 203 -6.92 -4.61 10.27
CA PHE A 203 -6.89 -4.26 8.85
C PHE A 203 -7.57 -5.32 7.96
N HIS A 204 -7.27 -6.61 8.15
CA HIS A 204 -7.88 -7.69 7.36
C HIS A 204 -9.37 -7.86 7.64
N GLY A 205 -9.79 -7.60 8.88
CA GLY A 205 -11.20 -7.61 9.25
C GLY A 205 -11.98 -6.48 8.58
N SER A 206 -11.47 -5.28 8.68
CA SER A 206 -12.02 -4.10 8.01
C SER A 206 -12.00 -4.27 6.48
N THR A 207 -10.97 -4.93 5.92
CA THR A 207 -10.92 -5.24 4.49
C THR A 207 -11.99 -6.23 4.07
N PHE A 208 -12.27 -7.28 4.86
CA PHE A 208 -13.38 -8.20 4.59
C PHE A 208 -14.73 -7.48 4.56
N VAL A 209 -14.97 -6.58 5.53
CA VAL A 209 -16.19 -5.76 5.59
C VAL A 209 -16.27 -4.81 4.39
N LYS A 210 -15.19 -4.15 4.02
CA LYS A 210 -15.13 -3.28 2.83
C LYS A 210 -15.33 -4.07 1.52
N GLN A 211 -14.77 -5.27 1.40
CA GLN A 211 -14.97 -6.13 0.23
C GLN A 211 -16.47 -6.47 0.08
N ALA A 212 -17.13 -6.85 1.17
CA ALA A 212 -18.57 -7.10 1.16
C ALA A 212 -19.36 -5.83 0.79
N LEU A 213 -19.01 -4.67 1.37
CA LEU A 213 -19.63 -3.39 1.03
C LEU A 213 -19.54 -3.09 -0.47
N VAL A 214 -18.35 -3.24 -1.06
CA VAL A 214 -18.12 -2.94 -2.49
C VAL A 214 -18.83 -3.91 -3.41
N GLU A 215 -18.82 -5.22 -3.08
CA GLU A 215 -19.45 -6.24 -3.92
C GLU A 215 -20.97 -6.19 -3.88
N LEU A 216 -21.54 -5.89 -2.71
CA LEU A 216 -22.99 -5.86 -2.50
C LEU A 216 -23.66 -4.55 -2.96
N ASN A 217 -22.89 -3.52 -3.31
CA ASN A 217 -23.41 -2.27 -3.83
C ASN A 217 -23.37 -2.26 -5.36
N PRO A 218 -24.53 -2.14 -6.04
CA PRO A 218 -24.58 -2.04 -7.50
C PRO A 218 -23.98 -0.72 -8.00
N ASP A 219 -24.18 0.40 -7.27
CA ASP A 219 -23.51 1.68 -7.53
C ASP A 219 -22.42 1.93 -6.49
N ARG A 220 -21.18 1.81 -6.93
CA ARG A 220 -19.99 2.01 -6.10
C ARG A 220 -19.49 3.46 -6.09
N SER A 221 -20.09 4.35 -6.90
CA SER A 221 -19.56 5.70 -7.12
C SER A 221 -19.46 6.53 -5.84
N ALA A 222 -20.39 6.35 -4.90
CA ALA A 222 -20.37 7.01 -3.61
C ALA A 222 -19.23 6.51 -2.70
N LEU A 223 -18.81 5.25 -2.85
CA LEU A 223 -17.77 4.64 -2.00
C LEU A 223 -16.38 5.25 -2.25
N TYR A 224 -16.15 5.80 -3.43
CA TYR A 224 -14.88 6.42 -3.83
C TYR A 224 -14.81 7.93 -3.56
N LYS A 225 -15.76 8.45 -2.78
CA LYS A 225 -15.83 9.85 -2.34
C LYS A 225 -15.83 9.94 -0.82
N THR A 226 -15.53 11.12 -0.29
CA THR A 226 -15.67 11.39 1.14
C THR A 226 -17.05 10.98 1.62
N VAL A 227 -17.11 10.17 2.69
CA VAL A 227 -18.35 9.66 3.26
C VAL A 227 -19.24 10.81 3.75
N THR A 228 -20.55 10.70 3.47
CA THR A 228 -21.59 11.52 4.08
C THR A 228 -22.54 10.62 4.88
N ALA A 229 -23.26 11.19 5.86
CA ALA A 229 -24.21 10.41 6.65
C ALA A 229 -25.28 9.72 5.77
N ALA A 230 -25.76 10.42 4.73
CA ALA A 230 -26.74 9.86 3.80
C ALA A 230 -26.17 8.71 2.96
N ALA A 231 -24.94 8.88 2.41
CA ALA A 231 -24.27 7.85 1.64
C ALA A 231 -23.96 6.62 2.51
N LEU A 232 -23.46 6.82 3.74
CA LEU A 232 -23.21 5.74 4.69
C LEU A 232 -24.48 4.95 4.98
N ALA A 233 -25.57 5.63 5.34
CA ALA A 233 -26.83 4.97 5.66
C ALA A 233 -27.36 4.15 4.47
N ALA A 234 -27.30 4.68 3.26
CA ALA A 234 -27.80 3.98 2.06
C ALA A 234 -26.91 2.79 1.66
N ALA A 235 -25.59 2.99 1.56
CA ALA A 235 -24.66 1.99 1.06
C ALA A 235 -24.47 0.81 2.04
N THR A 236 -24.68 1.00 3.34
CA THR A 236 -24.45 -0.06 4.32
C THR A 236 -25.65 -0.97 4.59
N VAL A 237 -26.84 -0.65 4.07
CA VAL A 237 -28.02 -1.53 4.26
C VAL A 237 -27.76 -2.95 3.74
N PRO A 238 -27.32 -3.18 2.50
CA PRO A 238 -27.06 -4.54 2.03
C PRO A 238 -25.90 -5.21 2.77
N LEU A 239 -24.89 -4.44 3.21
CA LEU A 239 -23.78 -4.95 4.01
C LEU A 239 -24.25 -5.54 5.33
N TRP A 240 -25.01 -4.77 6.12
CA TRP A 240 -25.45 -5.21 7.43
C TRP A 240 -26.42 -6.42 7.31
N SER A 241 -27.33 -6.39 6.34
CA SER A 241 -28.19 -7.54 6.05
C SER A 241 -27.41 -8.81 5.71
N TYR A 242 -26.33 -8.66 4.95
CA TYR A 242 -25.42 -9.76 4.62
C TYR A 242 -24.68 -10.29 5.85
N LEU A 243 -24.11 -9.41 6.69
CA LEU A 243 -23.37 -9.79 7.89
C LEU A 243 -24.29 -10.43 8.93
N ASP A 244 -25.53 -9.93 9.10
CA ASP A 244 -26.54 -10.53 9.96
C ASP A 244 -26.90 -11.96 9.53
N ALA A 245 -26.93 -12.21 8.21
CA ALA A 245 -27.15 -13.54 7.66
C ALA A 245 -25.92 -14.46 7.76
N LEU A 246 -24.71 -13.91 7.67
CA LEU A 246 -23.45 -14.64 7.66
C LEU A 246 -23.02 -15.08 9.07
N HIS A 247 -23.06 -14.16 10.05
CA HIS A 247 -22.48 -14.36 11.38
C HIS A 247 -22.96 -15.61 12.12
N PRO A 248 -24.26 -15.97 12.08
CA PRO A 248 -24.73 -17.20 12.74
C PRO A 248 -24.05 -18.49 12.27
N HIS A 249 -23.46 -18.47 11.06
CA HIS A 249 -22.76 -19.60 10.44
C HIS A 249 -21.25 -19.54 10.57
N LEU A 250 -20.69 -18.45 11.09
CA LEU A 250 -19.25 -18.29 11.30
C LEU A 250 -18.75 -19.11 12.51
N TRP A 251 -17.44 -19.21 12.62
CA TRP A 251 -16.78 -19.76 13.80
C TRP A 251 -17.36 -19.14 15.08
N ARG A 252 -17.65 -20.00 16.05
CA ARG A 252 -18.35 -19.66 17.31
C ARG A 252 -19.65 -18.88 17.08
N ALA A 253 -20.36 -19.17 16.00
CA ALA A 253 -21.61 -18.52 15.61
C ALA A 253 -21.49 -16.97 15.53
N GLY A 254 -20.33 -16.45 15.14
CA GLY A 254 -20.07 -15.02 15.01
C GLY A 254 -20.11 -14.24 16.33
N LYS A 255 -20.02 -14.90 17.47
CA LYS A 255 -19.96 -14.24 18.79
C LYS A 255 -18.54 -13.92 19.25
N GLN A 256 -17.55 -14.45 18.55
CA GLN A 256 -16.12 -14.21 18.76
C GLN A 256 -15.43 -14.19 17.41
N PHE A 257 -14.40 -13.39 17.32
CA PHE A 257 -13.61 -13.21 16.11
C PHE A 257 -12.11 -13.27 16.44
N PRO A 258 -11.28 -13.93 15.62
CA PRO A 258 -9.83 -13.91 15.78
C PRO A 258 -9.27 -12.48 15.69
N GLN A 259 -8.12 -12.27 16.32
CA GLN A 259 -7.51 -10.93 16.37
C GLN A 259 -6.68 -10.58 15.13
N SER A 260 -6.30 -11.58 14.32
CA SER A 260 -5.45 -11.36 13.14
C SER A 260 -5.67 -12.41 12.06
N ALA A 261 -5.20 -12.11 10.83
CA ALA A 261 -5.16 -13.08 9.74
C ALA A 261 -4.19 -14.24 10.04
N ASP A 262 -3.11 -14.00 10.76
CA ASP A 262 -2.17 -15.04 11.17
C ASP A 262 -2.85 -16.08 12.08
N ALA A 263 -3.69 -15.63 13.00
CA ALA A 263 -4.49 -16.54 13.83
C ALA A 263 -5.43 -17.39 12.98
N ILE A 264 -6.09 -16.80 11.97
CA ILE A 264 -6.97 -17.54 11.03
C ILE A 264 -6.18 -18.55 10.20
N ARG A 265 -4.99 -18.17 9.72
CA ARG A 265 -4.10 -19.09 8.99
C ARG A 265 -3.71 -20.28 9.87
N GLN A 266 -3.35 -20.04 11.13
CA GLN A 266 -3.03 -21.11 12.08
C GLN A 266 -4.24 -22.03 12.31
N MET A 267 -5.43 -21.46 12.57
CA MET A 267 -6.67 -22.22 12.73
C MET A 267 -7.02 -23.06 11.49
N MET A 268 -6.71 -22.55 10.28
CA MET A 268 -6.86 -23.33 9.05
C MET A 268 -5.83 -24.47 8.98
N SER A 269 -4.57 -24.22 9.33
CA SER A 269 -3.52 -25.24 9.40
C SER A 269 -3.89 -26.36 10.38
N ASP A 270 -4.44 -26.02 11.53
CA ASP A 270 -4.92 -26.96 12.56
C ASP A 270 -6.24 -27.66 12.16
N GLY A 271 -6.79 -27.26 11.04
CA GLY A 271 -8.02 -27.85 10.50
C GLY A 271 -9.29 -27.37 11.17
N GLU A 272 -9.26 -26.34 12.01
CA GLU A 272 -10.43 -25.72 12.62
C GLU A 272 -11.23 -24.89 11.61
N LEU A 273 -10.55 -24.15 10.74
CA LEU A 273 -11.17 -23.43 9.62
C LEU A 273 -10.91 -24.11 8.28
N LEU A 274 -11.68 -23.77 7.26
CA LEU A 274 -11.56 -24.27 5.90
C LEU A 274 -11.00 -23.24 4.93
N ILE A 275 -11.17 -21.97 5.24
CA ILE A 275 -10.74 -20.85 4.41
C ILE A 275 -10.03 -19.85 5.32
N ALA A 276 -8.90 -19.34 4.84
CA ALA A 276 -8.21 -18.20 5.42
C ALA A 276 -8.13 -17.05 4.41
N LEU A 277 -7.76 -15.87 4.89
CA LEU A 277 -7.62 -14.66 4.09
C LEU A 277 -6.31 -13.96 4.42
N THR A 278 -5.79 -13.25 3.42
CA THR A 278 -4.54 -12.49 3.50
C THR A 278 -4.61 -11.28 2.57
N PHE A 279 -3.67 -10.36 2.71
CA PHE A 279 -3.47 -9.28 1.74
C PHE A 279 -2.21 -9.48 0.89
N ASN A 280 -1.45 -10.56 1.12
CA ASN A 280 -0.34 -10.98 0.27
C ASN A 280 -0.78 -12.13 -0.66
N PRO A 281 -0.92 -11.92 -1.98
CA PRO A 281 -1.37 -12.97 -2.91
C PRO A 281 -0.49 -14.23 -2.93
N ASN A 282 0.73 -14.14 -2.41
CA ASN A 282 1.70 -15.21 -2.38
C ASN A 282 1.88 -15.86 -1.00
N GLU A 283 1.08 -15.49 0.01
CA GLU A 283 1.26 -16.00 1.37
C GLU A 283 1.12 -17.52 1.46
N ALA A 284 0.10 -18.10 0.83
CA ALA A 284 -0.06 -19.55 0.86
C ALA A 284 1.15 -20.29 0.23
N ALA A 285 1.69 -19.77 -0.89
CA ALA A 285 2.91 -20.30 -1.49
C ALA A 285 4.10 -20.23 -0.54
N ASN A 286 4.23 -19.10 0.17
CA ASN A 286 5.27 -18.91 1.18
C ASN A 286 5.15 -19.91 2.34
N GLU A 287 3.95 -20.16 2.79
CA GLU A 287 3.65 -21.07 3.91
C GLU A 287 3.83 -22.55 3.51
N ILE A 288 3.49 -22.92 2.26
CA ILE A 288 3.77 -24.24 1.69
C ILE A 288 5.28 -24.46 1.60
N ALA A 289 6.03 -23.50 1.04
CA ALA A 289 7.49 -23.57 0.94
C ALA A 289 8.16 -23.72 2.33
N ALA A 290 7.57 -23.12 3.37
CA ALA A 290 8.01 -23.22 4.75
C ALA A 290 7.48 -24.48 5.47
N LYS A 291 6.72 -25.37 4.78
CA LYS A 291 6.10 -26.58 5.33
C LYS A 291 5.14 -26.33 6.48
N ARG A 292 4.52 -25.15 6.50
CA ARG A 292 3.46 -24.80 7.48
C ARG A 292 2.06 -25.00 6.93
N LEU A 293 1.90 -25.11 5.60
CA LEU A 293 0.67 -25.52 4.93
C LEU A 293 0.95 -26.70 3.99
N SER A 294 -0.12 -27.48 3.71
CA SER A 294 -0.08 -28.60 2.76
C SER A 294 0.07 -28.12 1.32
N ASP A 295 0.75 -28.90 0.47
CA ASP A 295 0.87 -28.65 -0.99
C ASP A 295 -0.49 -28.62 -1.72
N SER A 296 -1.55 -29.12 -1.10
CA SER A 296 -2.91 -29.08 -1.63
C SER A 296 -3.62 -27.72 -1.39
N VAL A 297 -3.00 -26.81 -0.65
CA VAL A 297 -3.54 -25.45 -0.46
C VAL A 297 -3.37 -24.63 -1.73
N TYR A 298 -4.41 -23.90 -2.08
CA TYR A 298 -4.45 -23.01 -3.24
C TYR A 298 -5.02 -21.66 -2.86
N SER A 299 -4.54 -20.62 -3.52
CA SER A 299 -5.04 -19.24 -3.37
C SER A 299 -6.07 -18.91 -4.44
N TYR A 300 -7.04 -18.09 -4.09
CA TYR A 300 -8.05 -17.59 -5.02
C TYR A 300 -8.53 -16.19 -4.66
N GLN A 301 -9.13 -15.54 -5.63
CA GLN A 301 -9.76 -14.23 -5.51
C GLN A 301 -11.21 -14.32 -5.97
N LEU A 302 -12.05 -13.35 -5.60
CA LEU A 302 -13.46 -13.34 -5.99
C LEU A 302 -13.59 -12.99 -7.48
N SER A 303 -14.58 -13.55 -8.15
CA SER A 303 -14.78 -13.41 -9.61
C SER A 303 -14.99 -11.97 -10.05
N GLY A 304 -15.59 -11.12 -9.21
CA GLY A 304 -15.75 -9.68 -9.46
C GLY A 304 -14.50 -8.83 -9.16
N GLY A 305 -13.38 -9.47 -8.80
CA GLY A 305 -12.18 -8.81 -8.29
C GLY A 305 -12.20 -8.69 -6.77
N THR A 306 -11.04 -8.41 -6.20
CA THR A 306 -10.87 -8.16 -4.76
C THR A 306 -10.16 -6.85 -4.51
N LEU A 307 -10.41 -6.24 -3.35
CA LEU A 307 -9.76 -5.01 -2.95
C LEU A 307 -8.24 -5.15 -3.04
N GLY A 308 -7.62 -4.18 -3.70
CA GLY A 308 -6.16 -4.08 -3.80
C GLY A 308 -5.70 -2.65 -3.57
N ASN A 309 -4.54 -2.52 -2.97
CA ASN A 309 -3.92 -1.23 -2.70
C ASN A 309 -2.41 -1.26 -2.91
N THR A 310 -1.81 -0.11 -2.75
CA THR A 310 -0.36 0.08 -2.76
C THR A 310 0.12 0.24 -1.31
N HIS A 311 1.29 -0.31 -1.01
CA HIS A 311 2.01 0.02 0.21
C HIS A 311 2.78 1.32 -0.01
N PHE A 312 2.67 2.25 0.93
CA PHE A 312 3.38 3.52 0.86
C PHE A 312 4.32 3.71 2.05
N VAL A 313 5.33 4.54 1.83
CA VAL A 313 6.15 5.11 2.90
C VAL A 313 6.04 6.62 2.86
N ALA A 314 5.81 7.23 4.02
CA ALA A 314 5.70 8.67 4.18
C ALA A 314 6.68 9.20 5.23
N ILE A 315 7.03 10.47 5.11
CA ILE A 315 7.94 11.17 6.00
C ILE A 315 7.12 12.14 6.83
N PRO A 316 7.12 12.05 8.17
CA PRO A 316 6.45 13.04 9.02
C PRO A 316 7.05 14.45 8.86
N VAL A 317 6.22 15.49 9.02
CA VAL A 317 6.64 16.88 8.87
C VAL A 317 7.76 17.28 9.84
N ASN A 318 7.78 16.68 11.04
CA ASN A 318 8.77 16.89 12.09
C ASN A 318 9.88 15.83 12.13
N ALA A 319 10.00 14.97 11.10
CA ALA A 319 11.06 13.98 11.01
C ALA A 319 12.45 14.65 11.15
N LYS A 320 13.34 14.03 11.92
CA LYS A 320 14.70 14.53 12.15
C LYS A 320 15.62 14.21 10.96
N ALA A 321 15.49 13.01 10.39
CA ALA A 321 16.35 12.49 9.33
C ALA A 321 15.63 12.46 7.96
N LYS A 322 15.09 13.61 7.50
CA LYS A 322 14.32 13.70 6.26
C LYS A 322 15.09 13.28 5.02
N GLU A 323 16.37 13.65 4.90
CA GLU A 323 17.21 13.24 3.78
C GLU A 323 17.51 11.75 3.83
N GLY A 324 17.82 11.20 5.00
CA GLY A 324 17.98 9.77 5.20
C GLY A 324 16.72 8.99 4.85
N ALA A 325 15.53 9.49 5.25
CA ALA A 325 14.25 8.89 4.92
C ALA A 325 13.97 8.89 3.41
N GLN A 326 14.33 9.96 2.69
CA GLN A 326 14.24 10.00 1.22
C GLN A 326 15.19 8.97 0.57
N VAL A 327 16.43 8.82 1.08
CA VAL A 327 17.38 7.80 0.60
C VAL A 327 16.83 6.38 0.83
N VAL A 328 16.26 6.12 2.00
CA VAL A 328 15.59 4.84 2.28
C VAL A 328 14.43 4.60 1.31
N ALA A 329 13.53 5.56 1.13
CA ALA A 329 12.39 5.46 0.21
C ALA A 329 12.86 5.20 -1.23
N ASN A 330 13.90 5.92 -1.70
CA ASN A 330 14.48 5.70 -3.01
C ASN A 330 15.09 4.30 -3.17
N PHE A 331 15.79 3.79 -2.15
CA PHE A 331 16.32 2.43 -2.16
C PHE A 331 15.20 1.38 -2.25
N LEU A 332 14.14 1.52 -1.46
CA LEU A 332 12.99 0.61 -1.47
C LEU A 332 12.28 0.57 -2.84
N LEU A 333 12.36 1.64 -3.63
CA LEU A 333 11.88 1.73 -5.01
C LEU A 333 12.88 1.21 -6.05
N SER A 334 14.12 0.93 -5.69
CA SER A 334 15.13 0.46 -6.66
C SER A 334 14.76 -0.92 -7.24
N PRO A 335 15.13 -1.22 -8.49
CA PRO A 335 14.87 -2.52 -9.11
C PRO A 335 15.38 -3.70 -8.27
N ALA A 336 16.56 -3.58 -7.68
CA ALA A 336 17.12 -4.64 -6.83
C ALA A 336 16.31 -4.88 -5.55
N ALA A 337 15.85 -3.82 -4.89
CA ALA A 337 15.02 -3.93 -3.68
C ALA A 337 13.63 -4.48 -4.02
N GLN A 338 13.03 -4.03 -5.12
CA GLN A 338 11.74 -4.50 -5.61
C GLN A 338 11.79 -5.97 -6.06
N ALA A 339 12.86 -6.38 -6.78
CA ALA A 339 13.04 -7.76 -7.20
C ALA A 339 13.18 -8.71 -6.00
N ARG A 340 14.02 -8.34 -5.01
CA ARG A 340 14.16 -9.14 -3.78
C ARG A 340 12.84 -9.23 -3.02
N LYS A 341 12.06 -8.16 -2.98
CA LYS A 341 10.77 -8.16 -2.30
C LYS A 341 9.75 -9.03 -3.05
N ALA A 342 9.75 -9.02 -4.38
CA ALA A 342 8.89 -9.84 -5.21
C ALA A 342 9.28 -11.33 -5.22
N ASP A 343 10.51 -11.67 -4.84
CA ASP A 343 10.96 -13.04 -4.74
C ASP A 343 10.13 -13.82 -3.71
N LEU A 344 9.47 -14.91 -4.18
CA LEU A 344 8.61 -15.77 -3.37
C LEU A 344 9.35 -16.44 -2.22
N ALA A 345 10.65 -16.68 -2.37
CA ALA A 345 11.47 -17.24 -1.29
C ALA A 345 11.76 -16.21 -0.17
N GLN A 346 11.60 -14.92 -0.46
CA GLN A 346 11.85 -13.81 0.49
C GLN A 346 10.56 -13.30 1.10
N TRP A 347 9.75 -12.58 0.33
CA TRP A 347 8.46 -12.03 0.79
C TRP A 347 7.32 -12.34 -0.20
N GLY A 348 7.56 -12.19 -1.49
CA GLY A 348 6.55 -12.43 -2.52
C GLY A 348 5.61 -11.24 -2.72
N ASP A 349 5.99 -10.03 -2.31
CA ASP A 349 5.16 -8.83 -2.46
C ASP A 349 5.28 -8.26 -3.87
N PRO A 350 4.16 -8.05 -4.60
CA PRO A 350 4.21 -7.59 -5.99
C PRO A 350 4.87 -6.22 -6.14
N SER A 351 5.66 -6.05 -7.21
CA SER A 351 6.38 -4.81 -7.48
C SER A 351 5.48 -3.68 -7.95
N VAL A 352 5.82 -2.45 -7.61
CA VAL A 352 5.21 -1.22 -8.14
C VAL A 352 5.81 -0.77 -9.47
N LEU A 353 6.87 -1.44 -9.96
CA LEU A 353 7.62 -1.02 -11.15
C LEU A 353 6.96 -1.46 -12.47
N ALA A 354 7.20 -0.69 -13.51
CA ALA A 354 6.91 -1.03 -14.90
C ALA A 354 8.04 -1.94 -15.44
N LEU A 355 7.92 -3.25 -15.20
CA LEU A 355 9.01 -4.21 -15.48
C LEU A 355 9.40 -4.24 -16.96
N ASP A 356 8.46 -4.02 -17.88
CA ASP A 356 8.68 -3.95 -19.31
C ASP A 356 9.56 -2.76 -19.74
N LYS A 357 9.58 -1.70 -18.93
CA LYS A 357 10.38 -0.48 -19.19
C LYS A 357 11.77 -0.53 -18.54
N LEU A 358 12.04 -1.51 -17.70
CA LEU A 358 13.36 -1.67 -17.08
C LEU A 358 14.41 -2.14 -18.12
N PRO A 359 15.68 -1.73 -17.98
CA PRO A 359 16.79 -2.35 -18.68
C PRO A 359 16.80 -3.87 -18.53
N ALA A 360 17.26 -4.60 -19.54
CA ALA A 360 17.23 -6.06 -19.54
C ALA A 360 17.94 -6.67 -18.30
N SER A 361 19.06 -6.09 -17.88
CA SER A 361 19.81 -6.53 -16.70
C SER A 361 19.03 -6.36 -15.40
N GLU A 362 18.26 -5.29 -15.25
CA GLU A 362 17.44 -5.06 -14.07
C GLU A 362 16.16 -5.91 -14.10
N ARG A 363 15.55 -6.07 -15.28
CA ARG A 363 14.39 -6.94 -15.46
C ARG A 363 14.72 -8.41 -15.16
N ALA A 364 15.93 -8.87 -15.49
CA ALA A 364 16.40 -10.22 -15.20
C ALA A 364 16.50 -10.54 -13.69
N LEU A 365 16.47 -9.54 -12.82
CA LEU A 365 16.41 -9.73 -11.36
C LEU A 365 15.06 -10.29 -10.88
N PHE A 366 14.00 -10.11 -11.68
CA PHE A 366 12.65 -10.58 -11.34
C PHE A 366 12.44 -12.01 -11.82
N SER A 367 12.46 -12.94 -10.86
CA SER A 367 12.20 -14.36 -11.11
C SER A 367 10.75 -14.59 -11.54
N SER A 368 10.54 -15.50 -12.48
CA SER A 368 9.20 -15.94 -12.91
C SER A 368 8.84 -17.36 -12.43
N THR A 369 9.53 -17.89 -11.43
CA THR A 369 9.26 -19.24 -10.92
C THR A 369 7.88 -19.30 -10.28
N SER A 370 7.01 -20.14 -10.84
CA SER A 370 5.70 -20.44 -10.23
C SER A 370 5.89 -21.45 -9.10
N LEU A 371 5.19 -21.22 -7.98
CA LEU A 371 5.18 -22.10 -6.82
C LEU A 371 3.76 -22.59 -6.54
N PRO A 372 3.60 -23.80 -5.93
CA PRO A 372 2.31 -24.24 -5.40
C PRO A 372 1.73 -23.19 -4.43
N GLY A 373 0.40 -23.05 -4.43
CA GLY A 373 -0.29 -22.12 -3.52
C GLY A 373 -0.43 -20.70 -4.03
N GLN A 374 0.19 -20.33 -5.15
CA GLN A 374 -0.06 -19.04 -5.81
C GLN A 374 -1.48 -18.95 -6.35
N VAL A 375 -1.95 -17.72 -6.61
CA VAL A 375 -3.23 -17.51 -7.28
C VAL A 375 -3.13 -18.01 -8.72
N GLU A 376 -3.87 -19.09 -9.03
CA GLU A 376 -3.84 -19.74 -10.37
C GLU A 376 -4.46 -18.85 -11.46
N GLN A 377 -5.50 -18.10 -11.09
CA GLN A 377 -6.23 -17.19 -11.98
C GLN A 377 -6.33 -15.82 -11.31
N PRO A 378 -5.37 -14.91 -11.52
CA PRO A 378 -5.44 -13.57 -10.95
C PRO A 378 -6.66 -12.81 -11.45
N MET A 379 -7.40 -12.22 -10.52
CA MET A 379 -8.53 -11.36 -10.80
C MET A 379 -8.12 -9.90 -10.68
N PRO A 380 -8.85 -8.96 -11.32
CA PRO A 380 -8.56 -7.54 -11.18
C PRO A 380 -8.56 -7.09 -9.73
N ALA A 381 -7.58 -6.28 -9.37
CA ALA A 381 -7.63 -5.52 -8.13
C ALA A 381 -8.67 -4.38 -8.29
N ILE A 382 -9.62 -4.33 -7.36
CA ILE A 382 -10.58 -3.23 -7.30
C ILE A 382 -10.11 -2.18 -6.29
N PRO A 383 -10.37 -0.88 -6.55
CA PRO A 383 -9.93 0.18 -5.65
C PRO A 383 -10.57 0.06 -4.26
N GLU A 384 -9.82 0.46 -3.25
CA GLU A 384 -10.33 0.64 -1.89
C GLU A 384 -11.36 1.79 -1.86
N PRO A 385 -12.44 1.68 -1.08
CA PRO A 385 -13.27 2.83 -0.75
C PRO A 385 -12.43 3.99 -0.18
N HIS A 386 -12.93 5.21 -0.33
CA HIS A 386 -12.26 6.38 0.24
C HIS A 386 -12.01 6.20 1.74
N GLY A 387 -10.81 6.55 2.22
CA GLY A 387 -10.37 6.29 3.59
C GLY A 387 -11.32 6.77 4.70
N SER A 388 -12.17 7.78 4.41
CA SER A 388 -13.18 8.26 5.35
C SER A 388 -14.31 7.26 5.66
N TRP A 389 -14.43 6.17 4.89
CA TRP A 389 -15.43 5.11 5.16
C TRP A 389 -15.00 4.17 6.29
N VAL A 390 -13.70 4.07 6.57
CA VAL A 390 -13.14 3.06 7.48
C VAL A 390 -13.70 3.24 8.90
N ASP A 391 -13.45 4.39 9.53
CA ASP A 391 -13.85 4.67 10.91
C ASP A 391 -15.37 4.49 11.18
N PRO A 392 -16.29 5.02 10.37
CA PRO A 392 -17.73 4.80 10.61
C PRO A 392 -18.17 3.34 10.39
N LEU A 393 -17.55 2.59 9.45
CA LEU A 393 -17.84 1.17 9.27
C LEU A 393 -17.39 0.35 10.48
N GLU A 394 -16.19 0.58 10.98
CA GLU A 394 -15.64 -0.11 12.15
C GLU A 394 -16.45 0.17 13.41
N LYS A 395 -16.80 1.42 13.65
CA LYS A 395 -17.64 1.81 14.79
C LYS A 395 -19.00 1.15 14.77
N GLU A 396 -19.67 1.14 13.62
CA GLU A 396 -20.98 0.48 13.53
C GLU A 396 -20.85 -1.04 13.61
N TRP A 397 -19.78 -1.63 13.05
CA TRP A 397 -19.50 -3.05 13.22
C TRP A 397 -19.29 -3.43 14.69
N LEU A 398 -18.46 -2.68 15.40
CA LEU A 398 -18.21 -2.90 16.84
C LEU A 398 -19.48 -2.75 17.68
N LYS A 399 -20.34 -1.81 17.34
CA LYS A 399 -21.62 -1.62 18.01
C LYS A 399 -22.59 -2.78 17.81
N ARG A 400 -22.57 -3.43 16.61
CA ARG A 400 -23.48 -4.54 16.27
C ARG A 400 -22.98 -5.89 16.77
N TYR A 401 -21.68 -6.13 16.69
CA TYR A 401 -21.09 -7.46 16.79
C TYR A 401 -19.87 -7.53 17.73
N GLY A 402 -19.39 -6.42 18.23
CA GLY A 402 -18.14 -6.30 19.00
C GLY A 402 -18.18 -6.68 20.46
#